data_37de80ce54c8c5007196be0b5475894a
#
_entry.id   37de80ce54c8c5007196be0b5475894a
#
_cell.length_a   1.000
_cell.length_b   1.000
_cell.length_c   1.000
_cell.angle_alpha   90.00
_cell.angle_beta   90.00
_cell.angle_gamma   90.00
#
_symmetry.space_group_name_H-M   'P 1'
#
loop_
_entity.id
_entity.type
_entity.pdbx_description
1 polymer ?
#
loop_
_entity_poly.entity_id
_entity_poly.type
_entity_poly.pdbx_seq_one_letter_code
_entity_poly.pdbx_strand_id
1 'polypeptide(L)'
;MKKLFPVLSCLVLVSMILAACATPTPPPPVTVIETVMVTEPPTAAPTAAPPAPTPVASVDPALLAQKGKLLICSDLPYPPMEFFDANGNPTGSDIEMGTEIANRLGLQVQIVNSIFDTIIAAVTSGKCDIIISDQNITADRQKQVSMIPYFQAGQSMLAAKGNPSNINAPTDLCGLSVAAESGTTEVDYLQGTGDYKGKGLSADCTTAGKKAPTVVVTQKDTDALQQLQAGKVAVYFADTPVAAYYVVQHPDQFQLVGQVIEPAIVGISVPCGQADCTNAPLTPLGQAVQTALKSMMTDGTYGKILDKWNLSSGAIKP
;
A
#
# COMPACT_ATOMS: atom_id res chain seq x y z
N MET A 1 -52.55 33.78 27.19
CA MET A 1 -54.03 33.68 27.01
C MET A 1 -54.32 32.78 25.82
N LYS A 2 -55.06 31.71 26.12
CA LYS A 2 -56.03 30.99 25.29
C LYS A 2 -55.52 30.44 23.92
N LYS A 3 -55.36 29.10 23.77
CA LYS A 3 -56.37 28.09 23.44
C LYS A 3 -56.61 28.08 21.91
N LEU A 4 -56.73 27.01 21.13
CA LEU A 4 -57.32 25.67 21.33
C LEU A 4 -56.99 24.80 20.11
N PHE A 5 -56.81 23.52 20.29
CA PHE A 5 -57.23 22.43 19.41
C PHE A 5 -58.73 22.55 19.06
N PRO A 6 -59.33 21.85 18.09
CA PRO A 6 -59.26 20.42 17.85
C PRO A 6 -59.55 19.91 16.40
N VAL A 7 -59.44 18.62 16.23
CA VAL A 7 -60.40 17.54 15.85
C VAL A 7 -60.29 17.04 14.41
N LEU A 8 -59.73 15.86 14.23
CA LEU A 8 -60.38 14.56 13.99
C LEU A 8 -61.52 14.55 12.93
N SER A 9 -61.31 13.85 11.82
CA SER A 9 -62.42 13.15 11.16
C SER A 9 -61.93 11.92 10.40
N CYS A 10 -62.40 10.76 10.84
CA CYS A 10 -62.43 9.47 10.16
C CYS A 10 -63.31 9.53 8.93
N LEU A 11 -62.90 8.90 7.83
CA LEU A 11 -63.82 8.41 6.83
C LEU A 11 -63.38 7.03 6.34
N VAL A 12 -64.12 6.06 6.80
CA VAL A 12 -64.16 4.67 6.33
C VAL A 12 -64.95 4.65 5.04
N LEU A 13 -64.39 4.09 3.97
CA LEU A 13 -65.17 3.81 2.76
C LEU A 13 -64.97 2.35 2.36
N VAL A 14 -66.11 1.72 2.34
CA VAL A 14 -66.45 0.33 2.08
C VAL A 14 -66.00 -0.12 0.70
N SER A 15 -65.34 -1.25 0.64
CA SER A 15 -64.92 -1.94 -0.56
C SER A 15 -66.04 -2.78 -1.13
N MET A 16 -66.40 -2.57 -2.38
CA MET A 16 -67.25 -3.49 -3.14
C MET A 16 -66.38 -4.60 -3.74
N ILE A 17 -66.75 -5.82 -3.41
CA ILE A 17 -66.24 -7.07 -3.97
C ILE A 17 -66.94 -7.31 -5.30
N LEU A 18 -66.21 -7.29 -6.41
CA LEU A 18 -66.64 -7.84 -7.70
C LEU A 18 -65.97 -9.18 -7.89
N ALA A 19 -66.71 -10.25 -7.68
CA ALA A 19 -66.34 -11.58 -8.04
C ALA A 19 -66.43 -11.75 -9.57
N ALA A 20 -65.29 -11.86 -10.24
CA ALA A 20 -65.22 -12.27 -11.63
C ALA A 20 -64.95 -13.80 -11.66
N CYS A 21 -65.89 -14.55 -12.20
CA CYS A 21 -65.71 -15.98 -12.49
C CYS A 21 -64.64 -16.16 -13.56
N ALA A 22 -63.49 -16.69 -13.16
CA ALA A 22 -62.45 -17.14 -14.10
C ALA A 22 -62.73 -18.58 -14.48
N THR A 23 -62.91 -18.84 -15.74
CA THR A 23 -62.93 -20.17 -16.35
C THR A 23 -61.58 -20.84 -16.19
N PRO A 24 -61.50 -22.14 -15.84
CA PRO A 24 -60.24 -22.85 -15.69
C PRO A 24 -59.54 -22.99 -17.05
N THR A 25 -58.32 -22.47 -17.15
CA THR A 25 -57.46 -22.68 -18.29
C THR A 25 -56.94 -24.12 -18.25
N PRO A 26 -56.94 -24.84 -19.39
CA PRO A 26 -56.38 -26.22 -19.42
C PRO A 26 -54.86 -26.18 -19.13
N PRO A 27 -54.36 -27.23 -18.44
CA PRO A 27 -52.94 -27.30 -18.13
C PRO A 27 -52.10 -27.40 -19.42
N PRO A 28 -50.90 -26.78 -19.44
CA PRO A 28 -50.00 -26.91 -20.58
C PRO A 28 -49.57 -28.35 -20.79
N PRO A 29 -49.23 -28.75 -22.01
CA PRO A 29 -48.81 -30.10 -22.30
C PRO A 29 -47.52 -30.42 -21.54
N VAL A 30 -47.54 -31.58 -20.86
CA VAL A 30 -46.34 -32.12 -20.17
C VAL A 30 -45.35 -32.58 -21.25
N THR A 31 -44.31 -31.79 -21.45
CA THR A 31 -43.16 -32.20 -22.24
C THR A 31 -42.37 -33.21 -21.40
N VAL A 32 -42.42 -34.49 -21.77
CA VAL A 32 -41.54 -35.49 -21.19
C VAL A 32 -40.11 -35.15 -21.59
N ILE A 33 -39.36 -34.58 -20.66
CA ILE A 33 -37.91 -34.39 -20.85
C ILE A 33 -37.29 -35.77 -20.61
N GLU A 34 -36.87 -36.38 -21.68
CA GLU A 34 -36.05 -37.61 -21.64
C GLU A 34 -34.75 -37.23 -20.91
N THR A 35 -34.54 -37.76 -19.71
CA THR A 35 -33.35 -37.50 -18.89
C THR A 35 -32.18 -38.21 -19.58
N VAL A 36 -31.48 -37.48 -20.44
CA VAL A 36 -30.16 -37.89 -20.90
C VAL A 36 -29.24 -37.88 -19.69
N MET A 37 -28.86 -39.05 -19.22
CA MET A 37 -27.80 -39.18 -18.23
C MET A 37 -26.51 -38.65 -18.85
N VAL A 38 -26.20 -37.38 -18.60
CA VAL A 38 -24.86 -36.82 -18.86
C VAL A 38 -23.95 -37.48 -17.81
N THR A 39 -23.17 -38.44 -18.26
CA THR A 39 -22.04 -38.94 -17.45
C THR A 39 -21.08 -37.76 -17.25
N GLU A 40 -20.98 -37.33 -16.01
CA GLU A 40 -20.03 -36.32 -15.57
C GLU A 40 -18.63 -36.75 -16.03
N PRO A 41 -17.86 -35.90 -16.74
CA PRO A 41 -16.49 -36.24 -17.10
C PRO A 41 -15.70 -36.50 -15.81
N PRO A 42 -14.79 -37.50 -15.78
CA PRO A 42 -14.03 -37.79 -14.57
C PRO A 42 -13.36 -36.53 -14.06
N THR A 43 -13.65 -36.19 -12.80
CA THR A 43 -13.01 -35.09 -12.10
C THR A 43 -11.50 -35.26 -12.23
N ALA A 44 -10.83 -34.33 -12.93
CA ALA A 44 -9.38 -34.36 -13.07
C ALA A 44 -8.79 -34.40 -11.65
N ALA A 45 -7.92 -35.37 -11.41
CA ALA A 45 -7.19 -35.45 -10.15
C ALA A 45 -6.51 -34.09 -9.90
N PRO A 46 -6.50 -33.56 -8.66
CA PRO A 46 -5.84 -32.32 -8.36
C PRO A 46 -4.40 -32.40 -8.85
N THR A 47 -4.04 -31.54 -9.80
CA THR A 47 -2.67 -31.41 -10.27
C THR A 47 -1.81 -31.11 -9.05
N ALA A 48 -0.83 -31.96 -8.77
CA ALA A 48 0.08 -31.77 -7.66
C ALA A 48 0.67 -30.33 -7.77
N ALA A 49 0.66 -29.59 -6.67
CA ALA A 49 1.29 -28.29 -6.62
C ALA A 49 2.75 -28.43 -7.10
N PRO A 50 3.29 -27.48 -7.85
CA PRO A 50 4.69 -27.48 -8.24
C PRO A 50 5.57 -27.70 -7.00
N PRO A 51 6.65 -28.49 -7.08
CA PRO A 51 7.55 -28.68 -5.96
C PRO A 51 8.04 -27.31 -5.47
N ALA A 52 8.07 -27.10 -4.16
CA ALA A 52 8.61 -25.90 -3.57
C ALA A 52 10.03 -25.67 -4.08
N PRO A 53 10.42 -24.43 -4.41
CA PRO A 53 11.76 -24.15 -4.89
C PRO A 53 12.79 -24.58 -3.85
N THR A 54 13.91 -25.14 -4.31
CA THR A 54 15.02 -25.47 -3.42
C THR A 54 15.57 -24.14 -2.83
N PRO A 55 15.72 -24.04 -1.50
CA PRO A 55 16.24 -22.83 -0.88
C PRO A 55 17.59 -22.42 -1.47
N VAL A 56 17.75 -21.14 -1.81
CA VAL A 56 19.00 -20.58 -2.36
C VAL A 56 20.02 -20.22 -1.29
N ALA A 57 19.55 -20.06 -0.03
CA ALA A 57 20.36 -19.85 1.15
C ALA A 57 19.64 -20.42 2.38
N SER A 58 20.41 -20.87 3.37
CA SER A 58 19.86 -21.29 4.66
C SER A 58 19.97 -20.15 5.67
N VAL A 59 18.95 -20.02 6.53
CA VAL A 59 18.97 -19.09 7.66
C VAL A 59 19.03 -19.90 8.95
N ASP A 60 19.96 -19.55 9.84
CA ASP A 60 20.01 -20.15 11.18
C ASP A 60 18.70 -19.78 11.91
N PRO A 61 17.93 -20.77 12.38
CA PRO A 61 16.70 -20.51 13.10
C PRO A 61 16.85 -19.65 14.36
N ALA A 62 18.04 -19.55 14.90
CA ALA A 62 18.34 -18.68 16.07
C ALA A 62 18.38 -17.18 15.70
N LEU A 63 18.47 -16.85 14.42
CA LEU A 63 18.45 -15.47 13.91
C LEU A 63 17.04 -14.93 13.66
N LEU A 64 16.01 -15.77 13.80
CA LEU A 64 14.64 -15.43 13.50
C LEU A 64 13.84 -15.19 14.78
N ALA A 65 12.97 -14.18 14.77
CA ALA A 65 12.03 -13.91 15.86
C ALA A 65 11.08 -15.11 16.11
N GLN A 66 10.73 -15.83 15.03
CA GLN A 66 9.99 -17.10 15.10
C GLN A 66 10.68 -18.17 14.25
N LYS A 67 11.03 -19.28 14.87
CA LYS A 67 11.66 -20.42 14.17
C LYS A 67 10.81 -20.87 12.97
N GLY A 68 11.43 -20.96 11.80
CA GLY A 68 10.81 -21.42 10.55
C GLY A 68 9.93 -20.38 9.84
N LYS A 69 9.86 -19.14 10.35
CA LYS A 69 9.14 -18.05 9.71
C LYS A 69 10.05 -16.85 9.47
N LEU A 70 9.77 -16.10 8.42
CA LEU A 70 10.28 -14.76 8.20
C LEU A 70 9.18 -13.77 8.53
N LEU A 71 9.34 -13.03 9.62
CA LEU A 71 8.42 -11.98 10.05
C LEU A 71 8.81 -10.68 9.35
N ILE A 72 7.92 -10.14 8.54
CA ILE A 72 8.14 -8.93 7.75
C ILE A 72 7.27 -7.82 8.29
N CYS A 73 7.86 -6.76 8.83
CA CYS A 73 7.15 -5.53 9.14
C CYS A 73 6.86 -4.76 7.84
N SER A 74 5.61 -4.38 7.65
CA SER A 74 5.11 -3.54 6.56
C SER A 74 4.05 -2.59 7.08
N ASP A 75 3.97 -1.37 6.57
CA ASP A 75 2.92 -0.42 6.93
C ASP A 75 1.74 -0.52 5.95
N LEU A 76 0.69 -1.22 6.34
CA LEU A 76 -0.51 -1.36 5.53
C LEU A 76 -1.60 -0.38 6.02
N PRO A 77 -2.29 0.30 5.08
CA PRO A 77 -2.18 0.19 3.62
C PRO A 77 -1.33 1.29 2.97
N TYR A 78 -0.49 0.93 1.99
CA TYR A 78 0.29 1.82 1.11
C TYR A 78 0.30 1.25 -0.33
N PRO A 79 -0.86 1.27 -1.03
CA PRO A 79 -0.98 0.65 -2.35
C PRO A 79 -0.18 1.40 -3.44
N PRO A 80 0.39 0.70 -4.42
CA PRO A 80 0.30 -0.74 -4.71
C PRO A 80 1.41 -1.58 -4.05
N MET A 81 2.20 -0.98 -3.13
CA MET A 81 3.34 -1.64 -2.49
C MET A 81 2.86 -2.70 -1.47
N GLU A 82 2.09 -2.29 -0.46
CA GLU A 82 1.51 -3.16 0.56
C GLU A 82 0.13 -2.67 1.01
N PHE A 83 -0.87 -3.50 0.87
CA PHE A 83 -2.24 -3.16 1.26
C PHE A 83 -3.08 -4.42 1.51
N PHE A 84 -4.37 -4.26 1.81
CA PHE A 84 -5.27 -5.39 1.99
C PHE A 84 -6.14 -5.59 0.75
N ASP A 85 -6.25 -6.85 0.29
CA ASP A 85 -7.20 -7.22 -0.75
C ASP A 85 -8.66 -7.15 -0.23
N ALA A 86 -9.63 -7.42 -1.11
CA ALA A 86 -11.05 -7.40 -0.76
C ALA A 86 -11.45 -8.42 0.33
N ASN A 87 -10.60 -9.42 0.59
CA ASN A 87 -10.81 -10.44 1.61
C ASN A 87 -10.07 -10.11 2.92
N GLY A 88 -9.35 -9.00 2.96
CA GLY A 88 -8.54 -8.58 4.10
C GLY A 88 -7.17 -9.25 4.20
N ASN A 89 -6.68 -9.88 3.14
CA ASN A 89 -5.34 -10.44 3.11
C ASN A 89 -4.32 -9.40 2.65
N PRO A 90 -3.11 -9.38 3.24
CA PRO A 90 -2.01 -8.56 2.74
C PRO A 90 -1.66 -8.90 1.30
N THR A 91 -1.50 -7.88 0.46
CA THR A 91 -1.16 -7.98 -0.96
C THR A 91 -0.36 -6.75 -1.39
N GLY A 92 0.21 -6.78 -2.59
CA GLY A 92 1.04 -5.71 -3.12
C GLY A 92 2.43 -6.19 -3.52
N SER A 93 3.20 -5.31 -4.18
CA SER A 93 4.54 -5.68 -4.67
C SER A 93 5.50 -6.07 -3.54
N ASP A 94 5.47 -5.36 -2.42
CA ASP A 94 6.34 -5.59 -1.28
C ASP A 94 5.95 -6.89 -0.54
N ILE A 95 4.66 -7.15 -0.45
CA ILE A 95 4.15 -8.41 0.11
C ILE A 95 4.56 -9.61 -0.74
N GLU A 96 4.46 -9.49 -2.08
CA GLU A 96 4.87 -10.56 -2.99
C GLU A 96 6.40 -10.73 -3.00
N MET A 97 7.15 -9.61 -2.98
CA MET A 97 8.60 -9.62 -2.87
C MET A 97 9.07 -10.34 -1.61
N GLY A 98 8.50 -9.96 -0.46
CA GLY A 98 8.81 -10.57 0.83
C GLY A 98 8.41 -12.04 0.91
N THR A 99 7.26 -12.40 0.33
CA THR A 99 6.80 -13.78 0.25
C THR A 99 7.76 -14.64 -0.57
N GLU A 100 8.20 -14.14 -1.72
CA GLU A 100 9.13 -14.88 -2.56
C GLU A 100 10.53 -14.99 -1.92
N ILE A 101 11.00 -13.94 -1.24
CA ILE A 101 12.24 -14.01 -0.44
C ILE A 101 12.11 -15.13 0.62
N ALA A 102 11.02 -15.15 1.38
CA ALA A 102 10.80 -16.20 2.39
C ALA A 102 10.80 -17.60 1.77
N ASN A 103 10.11 -17.80 0.64
CA ASN A 103 10.08 -19.06 -0.10
C ASN A 103 11.48 -19.53 -0.50
N ARG A 104 12.31 -18.62 -1.02
CA ARG A 104 13.72 -18.92 -1.41
C ARG A 104 14.62 -19.21 -0.23
N LEU A 105 14.25 -18.79 0.95
CA LEU A 105 14.95 -19.11 2.20
C LEU A 105 14.39 -20.38 2.88
N GLY A 106 13.35 -21.01 2.31
CA GLY A 106 12.68 -22.18 2.91
C GLY A 106 11.87 -21.83 4.16
N LEU A 107 11.42 -20.58 4.29
CA LEU A 107 10.69 -20.05 5.44
C LEU A 107 9.22 -19.78 5.09
N GLN A 108 8.36 -19.86 6.09
CA GLN A 108 6.99 -19.35 5.97
C GLN A 108 7.01 -17.82 6.16
N VAL A 109 6.26 -17.09 5.32
CA VAL A 109 6.11 -15.64 5.51
C VAL A 109 5.06 -15.33 6.57
N GLN A 110 5.31 -14.29 7.37
CA GLN A 110 4.30 -13.68 8.24
C GLN A 110 4.44 -12.15 8.16
N ILE A 111 3.39 -11.51 7.65
CA ILE A 111 3.33 -10.03 7.58
C ILE A 111 2.90 -9.50 8.95
N VAL A 112 3.65 -8.53 9.46
CA VAL A 112 3.40 -7.83 10.71
C VAL A 112 3.04 -6.38 10.35
N ASN A 113 1.73 -6.08 10.32
CA ASN A 113 1.29 -4.70 10.08
C ASN A 113 1.84 -3.78 11.17
N SER A 114 2.55 -2.76 10.78
CA SER A 114 3.31 -1.86 11.64
C SER A 114 2.97 -0.41 11.29
N ILE A 115 3.31 0.53 12.17
CA ILE A 115 3.21 1.96 11.90
C ILE A 115 4.55 2.43 11.34
N PHE A 116 4.56 3.12 10.20
CA PHE A 116 5.77 3.51 9.49
C PHE A 116 6.77 4.28 10.36
N ASP A 117 6.30 5.27 11.10
CA ASP A 117 7.12 6.11 11.99
C ASP A 117 7.90 5.31 13.06
N THR A 118 7.39 4.13 13.46
CA THR A 118 8.01 3.26 14.47
C THR A 118 8.52 1.93 13.93
N ILE A 119 8.49 1.73 12.60
CA ILE A 119 8.77 0.44 11.99
C ILE A 119 10.24 0.01 12.19
N ILE A 120 11.18 0.96 12.19
CA ILE A 120 12.61 0.67 12.48
C ILE A 120 12.77 0.21 13.93
N ALA A 121 12.07 0.84 14.89
CA ALA A 121 12.09 0.38 16.28
C ALA A 121 11.48 -1.03 16.42
N ALA A 122 10.48 -1.37 15.61
CA ALA A 122 9.91 -2.72 15.60
C ALA A 122 10.94 -3.78 15.17
N VAL A 123 11.68 -3.56 14.09
CA VAL A 123 12.68 -4.52 13.61
C VAL A 123 13.88 -4.59 14.54
N THR A 124 14.36 -3.46 15.07
CA THR A 124 15.52 -3.45 15.98
C THR A 124 15.21 -4.07 17.35
N SER A 125 13.95 -4.05 17.77
CA SER A 125 13.50 -4.75 19.00
C SER A 125 13.18 -6.23 18.79
N GLY A 126 13.30 -6.77 17.57
CA GLY A 126 13.00 -8.17 17.24
C GLY A 126 11.50 -8.49 17.14
N LYS A 127 10.63 -7.49 16.98
CA LYS A 127 9.20 -7.71 16.72
C LYS A 127 8.97 -8.32 15.34
N CYS A 128 9.85 -8.05 14.40
CA CYS A 128 9.96 -8.66 13.08
C CYS A 128 11.44 -8.85 12.71
N ASP A 129 11.69 -9.64 11.67
CA ASP A 129 13.02 -9.98 11.23
C ASP A 129 13.59 -8.97 10.24
N ILE A 130 12.72 -8.45 9.35
CA ILE A 130 13.05 -7.48 8.31
C ILE A 130 11.91 -6.49 8.12
N ILE A 131 12.19 -5.38 7.40
CA ILE A 131 11.16 -4.45 6.91
C ILE A 131 11.17 -4.50 5.39
N ILE A 132 9.98 -4.64 4.77
CA ILE A 132 9.71 -4.33 3.37
C ILE A 132 8.45 -3.46 3.37
N SER A 133 8.61 -2.16 3.07
CA SER A 133 7.55 -1.14 3.22
C SER A 133 7.93 0.15 2.50
N ASP A 134 8.26 0.07 1.23
CA ASP A 134 8.67 1.18 0.34
C ASP A 134 9.60 2.21 1.02
N GLN A 135 10.51 1.73 1.87
CA GLN A 135 11.31 2.57 2.75
C GLN A 135 12.54 3.14 2.04
N ASN A 136 12.55 4.43 1.77
CA ASN A 136 13.70 5.13 1.17
C ASN A 136 14.98 4.94 1.99
N ILE A 137 16.10 4.64 1.31
CA ILE A 137 17.43 4.59 1.93
C ILE A 137 17.88 6.02 2.24
N THR A 138 17.99 6.34 3.53
CA THR A 138 18.48 7.64 4.01
C THR A 138 19.66 7.47 4.96
N ALA A 139 20.47 8.50 5.13
CA ALA A 139 21.62 8.45 6.04
C ALA A 139 21.17 8.22 7.50
N ASP A 140 20.04 8.80 7.90
CA ASP A 140 19.53 8.64 9.26
C ASP A 140 18.97 7.22 9.51
N ARG A 141 18.33 6.60 8.54
CA ARG A 141 17.87 5.21 8.62
C ARG A 141 19.04 4.23 8.62
N GLN A 142 20.07 4.48 7.79
CA GLN A 142 21.28 3.66 7.72
C GLN A 142 22.13 3.69 9.00
N LYS A 143 21.94 4.64 9.90
CA LYS A 143 22.53 4.59 11.25
C LYS A 143 21.89 3.52 12.15
N GLN A 144 20.62 3.15 11.87
CA GLN A 144 19.82 2.29 12.73
C GLN A 144 19.67 0.87 12.21
N VAL A 145 19.67 0.70 10.88
CA VAL A 145 19.50 -0.58 10.18
C VAL A 145 20.38 -0.66 8.95
N SER A 146 20.79 -1.87 8.56
CA SER A 146 21.33 -2.08 7.22
C SER A 146 20.21 -2.12 6.20
N MET A 147 20.42 -1.54 5.01
CA MET A 147 19.40 -1.46 3.97
C MET A 147 19.89 -2.08 2.67
N ILE A 148 19.10 -2.99 2.09
CA ILE A 148 19.39 -3.71 0.85
C ILE A 148 18.53 -3.08 -0.25
N PRO A 149 19.12 -2.41 -1.25
CA PRO A 149 18.38 -1.80 -2.35
C PRO A 149 17.52 -2.83 -3.09
N TYR A 150 16.25 -2.47 -3.39
CA TYR A 150 15.40 -3.34 -4.21
C TYR A 150 14.51 -2.58 -5.20
N PHE A 151 14.31 -1.29 -5.06
CA PHE A 151 13.43 -0.49 -5.91
C PHE A 151 13.90 0.96 -5.98
N GLN A 152 13.36 1.74 -6.91
CA GLN A 152 13.57 3.20 -6.96
C GLN A 152 12.23 3.89 -7.18
N ALA A 153 11.93 4.86 -6.33
CA ALA A 153 10.76 5.72 -6.47
C ALA A 153 11.15 7.19 -6.33
N GLY A 154 10.35 8.08 -6.88
CA GLY A 154 10.37 9.50 -6.59
C GLY A 154 9.11 9.88 -5.84
N GLN A 155 9.03 11.12 -5.37
CA GLN A 155 7.87 11.67 -4.68
C GLN A 155 6.98 12.45 -5.65
N SER A 156 5.68 12.44 -5.44
CA SER A 156 4.70 13.11 -6.29
C SER A 156 3.64 13.87 -5.50
N MET A 157 3.18 14.93 -6.09
CA MET A 157 2.10 15.76 -5.59
C MET A 157 0.77 15.30 -6.19
N LEU A 158 -0.13 14.79 -5.36
CA LEU A 158 -1.51 14.46 -5.74
C LEU A 158 -2.44 15.60 -5.34
N ALA A 159 -3.14 16.15 -6.30
CA ALA A 159 -4.15 17.19 -6.10
C ALA A 159 -5.55 16.73 -6.48
N ALA A 160 -6.55 17.45 -6.02
CA ALA A 160 -7.91 17.27 -6.52
C ALA A 160 -7.98 17.53 -8.03
N LYS A 161 -8.89 16.84 -8.71
CA LYS A 161 -9.11 16.98 -10.16
C LYS A 161 -9.34 18.43 -10.56
N GLY A 162 -8.69 18.83 -11.65
CA GLY A 162 -8.70 20.23 -12.12
C GLY A 162 -7.68 21.14 -11.45
N ASN A 163 -6.87 20.62 -10.48
CA ASN A 163 -5.80 21.38 -9.82
C ASN A 163 -6.25 22.76 -9.31
N PRO A 164 -7.22 22.83 -8.40
CA PRO A 164 -7.86 24.10 -8.00
C PRO A 164 -6.88 25.12 -7.37
N SER A 165 -5.74 24.63 -6.85
CA SER A 165 -4.69 25.47 -6.27
C SER A 165 -3.61 25.88 -7.28
N ASN A 166 -3.76 25.50 -8.57
CA ASN A 166 -2.85 25.81 -9.67
C ASN A 166 -1.37 25.47 -9.36
N ILE A 167 -1.13 24.27 -8.85
CA ILE A 167 0.19 23.78 -8.45
C ILE A 167 0.90 23.19 -9.66
N ASN A 168 2.07 23.72 -10.01
CA ASN A 168 2.88 23.29 -11.15
C ASN A 168 4.32 22.96 -10.74
N ALA A 169 4.76 23.43 -9.58
CA ALA A 169 6.07 23.18 -9.01
C ALA A 169 5.98 23.08 -7.48
N PRO A 170 6.96 22.43 -6.81
CA PRO A 170 6.97 22.32 -5.35
C PRO A 170 6.85 23.68 -4.63
N THR A 171 7.46 24.72 -5.16
CA THR A 171 7.41 26.08 -4.58
C THR A 171 6.03 26.75 -4.64
N ASP A 172 5.07 26.19 -5.38
CA ASP A 172 3.67 26.63 -5.36
C ASP A 172 2.95 26.15 -4.09
N LEU A 173 3.52 25.18 -3.38
CA LEU A 173 3.01 24.72 -2.07
C LEU A 173 3.35 25.70 -0.93
N CYS A 174 4.22 26.68 -1.16
CA CYS A 174 4.59 27.65 -0.14
C CYS A 174 3.35 28.39 0.40
N GLY A 175 3.13 28.30 1.72
CA GLY A 175 1.97 28.87 2.42
C GLY A 175 0.68 28.04 2.35
N LEU A 176 0.65 26.97 1.57
CA LEU A 176 -0.48 26.07 1.49
C LEU A 176 -0.41 24.95 2.55
N SER A 177 -1.53 24.24 2.76
CA SER A 177 -1.57 23.04 3.57
C SER A 177 -1.31 21.81 2.70
N VAL A 178 -0.42 20.92 3.16
CA VAL A 178 -0.01 19.69 2.48
C VAL A 178 -0.09 18.53 3.47
N ALA A 179 -0.70 17.42 3.09
CA ALA A 179 -0.73 16.22 3.93
C ALA A 179 0.33 15.21 3.49
N ALA A 180 0.95 14.56 4.46
CA ALA A 180 1.88 13.45 4.27
C ALA A 180 1.88 12.54 5.50
N GLU A 181 2.32 11.29 5.33
CA GLU A 181 2.41 10.32 6.42
C GLU A 181 3.63 10.57 7.31
N SER A 182 3.48 10.29 8.61
CA SER A 182 4.52 10.46 9.63
C SER A 182 5.71 9.53 9.40
N GLY A 183 6.93 10.04 9.64
CA GLY A 183 8.17 9.29 9.53
C GLY A 183 8.68 9.10 8.10
N THR A 184 8.00 9.70 7.11
CA THR A 184 8.36 9.62 5.69
C THR A 184 9.34 10.70 5.27
N THR A 185 10.04 10.46 4.17
CA THR A 185 10.92 11.46 3.54
C THR A 185 10.15 12.64 2.96
N GLU A 186 8.86 12.46 2.67
CA GLU A 186 7.92 13.50 2.26
C GLU A 186 7.78 14.57 3.34
N VAL A 187 7.56 14.15 4.59
CA VAL A 187 7.49 15.08 5.74
C VAL A 187 8.83 15.80 5.91
N ASP A 188 9.94 15.06 5.82
CA ASP A 188 11.28 15.64 5.94
C ASP A 188 11.55 16.68 4.85
N TYR A 189 11.19 16.39 3.59
CA TYR A 189 11.31 17.32 2.47
C TYR A 189 10.46 18.59 2.68
N LEU A 190 9.21 18.40 3.09
CA LEU A 190 8.28 19.51 3.32
C LEU A 190 8.72 20.42 4.47
N GLN A 191 9.23 19.84 5.56
CA GLN A 191 9.62 20.57 6.78
C GLN A 191 11.09 21.02 6.80
N GLY A 192 11.95 20.42 5.96
CA GLY A 192 13.40 20.62 6.01
C GLY A 192 14.03 19.95 7.23
N THR A 193 13.59 18.72 7.55
CA THR A 193 14.11 17.88 8.64
C THR A 193 14.87 16.67 8.09
N GLY A 194 15.36 15.80 8.96
CA GLY A 194 16.11 14.61 8.58
C GLY A 194 17.24 14.91 7.58
N ASP A 195 17.33 14.14 6.53
CA ASP A 195 18.30 14.31 5.45
C ASP A 195 18.09 15.62 4.64
N TYR A 196 16.94 16.31 4.83
CA TYR A 196 16.62 17.60 4.21
C TYR A 196 16.88 18.80 5.12
N LYS A 197 17.59 18.62 6.21
CA LYS A 197 17.94 19.74 7.12
C LYS A 197 18.68 20.86 6.38
N GLY A 198 18.07 22.05 6.38
CA GLY A 198 18.61 23.23 5.70
C GLY A 198 18.41 23.24 4.17
N LYS A 199 17.64 22.31 3.64
CA LYS A 199 17.23 22.18 2.23
C LYS A 199 15.77 21.71 2.17
N GLY A 200 15.28 21.32 1.00
CA GLY A 200 13.88 20.91 0.81
C GLY A 200 12.95 22.13 0.73
N LEU A 201 11.65 21.87 0.68
CA LEU A 201 10.65 22.87 0.35
C LEU A 201 10.59 24.02 1.35
N SER A 202 10.74 23.76 2.64
CA SER A 202 10.74 24.82 3.66
C SER A 202 11.85 25.83 3.45
N ALA A 203 13.06 25.37 3.08
CA ALA A 203 14.20 26.22 2.76
C ALA A 203 13.98 26.99 1.45
N ASP A 204 13.43 26.34 0.42
CA ASP A 204 13.12 26.96 -0.87
C ASP A 204 12.09 28.07 -0.72
N CYS A 205 11.02 27.83 0.05
CA CYS A 205 10.01 28.85 0.36
C CYS A 205 10.63 30.06 1.07
N THR A 206 11.49 29.80 2.06
CA THR A 206 12.19 30.87 2.80
C THR A 206 13.08 31.70 1.86
N THR A 207 13.84 31.03 1.00
CA THR A 207 14.71 31.70 -0.01
C THR A 207 13.88 32.53 -0.98
N ALA A 208 12.67 32.07 -1.34
CA ALA A 208 11.73 32.79 -2.18
C ALA A 208 10.97 33.92 -1.45
N GLY A 209 11.24 34.16 -0.16
CA GLY A 209 10.53 35.16 0.67
C GLY A 209 9.06 34.74 0.95
N LYS A 210 8.72 33.48 0.83
CA LYS A 210 7.38 32.93 1.05
C LYS A 210 7.32 32.19 2.39
N LYS A 211 6.12 32.02 2.92
CA LYS A 211 5.87 31.19 4.10
C LYS A 211 6.06 29.70 3.74
N ALA A 212 6.69 28.94 4.62
CA ALA A 212 6.75 27.47 4.49
C ALA A 212 5.34 26.85 4.43
N PRO A 213 5.18 25.66 3.82
CA PRO A 213 3.91 24.96 3.82
C PRO A 213 3.48 24.60 5.26
N THR A 214 2.17 24.48 5.48
CA THR A 214 1.63 23.89 6.69
C THR A 214 1.49 22.40 6.47
N VAL A 215 2.35 21.59 7.10
CA VAL A 215 2.33 20.13 6.92
C VAL A 215 1.33 19.50 7.88
N VAL A 216 0.32 18.83 7.34
CA VAL A 216 -0.65 18.00 8.06
C VAL A 216 -0.08 16.59 8.10
N VAL A 217 0.61 16.27 9.17
CA VAL A 217 1.21 14.95 9.38
C VAL A 217 0.15 13.99 9.89
N THR A 218 -0.02 12.85 9.22
CA THR A 218 -0.97 11.80 9.59
C THR A 218 -0.24 10.52 9.98
N GLN A 219 -0.89 9.64 10.73
CA GLN A 219 -0.26 8.39 11.16
C GLN A 219 -0.27 7.33 10.05
N LYS A 220 -1.21 7.42 9.13
CA LYS A 220 -1.38 6.51 8.00
C LYS A 220 -1.51 7.29 6.69
N ASP A 221 -1.02 6.68 5.62
CA ASP A 221 -1.12 7.20 4.26
C ASP A 221 -2.57 7.53 3.86
N THR A 222 -3.47 6.60 4.10
CA THR A 222 -4.90 6.79 3.79
C THR A 222 -5.54 7.96 4.53
N ASP A 223 -5.04 8.31 5.73
CA ASP A 223 -5.53 9.49 6.46
C ASP A 223 -5.06 10.77 5.76
N ALA A 224 -3.83 10.80 5.20
CA ALA A 224 -3.34 11.92 4.40
C ALA A 224 -4.16 12.11 3.13
N LEU A 225 -4.46 11.01 2.41
CA LEU A 225 -5.37 11.04 1.26
C LEU A 225 -6.75 11.59 1.63
N GLN A 226 -7.31 11.18 2.78
CA GLN A 226 -8.60 11.69 3.25
C GLN A 226 -8.59 13.20 3.52
N GLN A 227 -7.46 13.80 3.96
CA GLN A 227 -7.35 15.25 4.09
C GLN A 227 -7.52 15.94 2.74
N LEU A 228 -6.93 15.37 1.67
CA LEU A 228 -7.11 15.88 0.31
C LEU A 228 -8.55 15.71 -0.17
N GLN A 229 -9.15 14.53 0.02
CA GLN A 229 -10.56 14.27 -0.36
C GLN A 229 -11.54 15.23 0.33
N ALA A 230 -11.26 15.56 1.59
CA ALA A 230 -12.09 16.49 2.36
C ALA A 230 -11.82 17.98 2.02
N GLY A 231 -10.91 18.28 1.08
CA GLY A 231 -10.54 19.64 0.71
C GLY A 231 -9.82 20.43 1.82
N LYS A 232 -9.25 19.74 2.82
CA LYS A 232 -8.56 20.38 3.96
C LYS A 232 -7.11 20.71 3.64
N VAL A 233 -6.52 20.08 2.62
CA VAL A 233 -5.18 20.31 2.11
C VAL A 233 -5.23 20.52 0.60
N ALA A 234 -4.24 21.24 0.06
CA ALA A 234 -4.11 21.47 -1.37
C ALA A 234 -3.55 20.23 -2.09
N VAL A 235 -2.69 19.50 -1.40
CA VAL A 235 -1.95 18.33 -1.92
C VAL A 235 -1.84 17.25 -0.85
N TYR A 236 -1.95 16.01 -1.27
CA TYR A 236 -1.40 14.84 -0.61
C TYR A 236 -0.07 14.51 -1.29
N PHE A 237 0.98 14.37 -0.51
CA PHE A 237 2.35 14.18 -0.98
C PHE A 237 2.85 12.82 -0.55
N ALA A 238 3.19 11.96 -1.52
CA ALA A 238 3.56 10.57 -1.32
C ALA A 238 4.53 10.09 -2.41
N ASP A 239 5.02 8.86 -2.28
CA ASP A 239 5.78 8.22 -3.34
C ASP A 239 4.98 8.14 -4.65
N THR A 240 5.69 8.29 -5.76
CA THR A 240 5.07 8.34 -7.10
C THR A 240 4.20 7.13 -7.41
N PRO A 241 4.60 5.88 -7.10
CA PRO A 241 3.75 4.72 -7.33
C PRO A 241 2.39 4.81 -6.61
N VAL A 242 2.40 5.30 -5.38
CA VAL A 242 1.20 5.41 -4.53
C VAL A 242 0.28 6.52 -5.03
N ALA A 243 0.83 7.70 -5.29
CA ALA A 243 0.06 8.80 -5.85
C ALA A 243 -0.54 8.44 -7.23
N ALA A 244 0.23 7.74 -8.09
CA ALA A 244 -0.25 7.26 -9.38
C ALA A 244 -1.35 6.20 -9.25
N TYR A 245 -1.23 5.29 -8.27
CA TYR A 245 -2.27 4.31 -7.98
C TYR A 245 -3.62 4.98 -7.70
N TYR A 246 -3.65 6.00 -6.85
CA TYR A 246 -4.89 6.70 -6.53
C TYR A 246 -5.48 7.46 -7.73
N VAL A 247 -4.66 7.98 -8.64
CA VAL A 247 -5.17 8.57 -9.90
C VAL A 247 -5.84 7.51 -10.78
N VAL A 248 -5.25 6.30 -10.86
CA VAL A 248 -5.84 5.20 -11.65
C VAL A 248 -7.14 4.72 -11.03
N GLN A 249 -7.22 4.61 -9.71
CA GLN A 249 -8.44 4.17 -9.01
C GLN A 249 -9.56 5.22 -9.01
N HIS A 250 -9.21 6.52 -9.02
CA HIS A 250 -10.16 7.63 -8.91
C HIS A 250 -9.84 8.77 -9.90
N PRO A 251 -9.88 8.50 -11.23
CA PRO A 251 -9.44 9.46 -12.25
C PRO A 251 -10.33 10.71 -12.36
N ASP A 252 -11.51 10.64 -11.81
CA ASP A 252 -12.48 11.76 -11.70
C ASP A 252 -12.24 12.64 -10.46
N GLN A 253 -11.54 12.13 -9.44
CA GLN A 253 -11.29 12.84 -8.19
C GLN A 253 -9.89 13.45 -8.12
N PHE A 254 -8.88 12.79 -8.70
CA PHE A 254 -7.48 13.13 -8.51
C PHE A 254 -6.70 13.32 -9.80
N GLN A 255 -5.59 14.01 -9.68
CA GLN A 255 -4.54 14.10 -10.69
C GLN A 255 -3.17 14.36 -10.07
N LEU A 256 -2.12 13.86 -10.71
CA LEU A 256 -0.77 14.30 -10.39
C LEU A 256 -0.55 15.72 -10.89
N VAL A 257 0.20 16.51 -10.13
CA VAL A 257 0.58 17.89 -10.49
C VAL A 257 2.08 18.07 -10.31
N GLY A 258 2.67 18.95 -11.13
CA GLY A 258 4.11 19.17 -11.13
C GLY A 258 4.90 17.99 -11.69
N GLN A 259 6.18 17.95 -11.35
CA GLN A 259 7.12 16.89 -11.75
C GLN A 259 7.43 15.99 -10.57
N VAL A 260 7.90 14.77 -10.86
CA VAL A 260 8.44 13.86 -9.84
C VAL A 260 9.63 14.50 -9.14
N ILE A 261 9.65 14.42 -7.83
CA ILE A 261 10.64 15.05 -6.96
C ILE A 261 11.54 13.97 -6.37
N GLU A 262 12.84 14.26 -6.27
CA GLU A 262 13.83 13.51 -5.50
C GLU A 262 13.74 11.96 -5.68
N PRO A 263 14.02 11.41 -6.88
CA PRO A 263 14.10 9.95 -7.03
C PRO A 263 15.10 9.37 -6.03
N ALA A 264 14.65 8.42 -5.22
CA ALA A 264 15.44 7.79 -4.17
C ALA A 264 15.42 6.26 -4.30
N ILE A 265 16.45 5.62 -3.80
CA ILE A 265 16.51 4.15 -3.72
C ILE A 265 15.75 3.69 -2.49
N VAL A 266 14.92 2.69 -2.68
CA VAL A 266 14.14 2.01 -1.65
C VAL A 266 14.86 0.74 -1.22
N GLY A 267 14.86 0.44 0.08
CA GLY A 267 15.62 -0.66 0.65
C GLY A 267 14.81 -1.56 1.59
N ILE A 268 15.13 -2.86 1.53
CA ILE A 268 14.75 -3.81 2.57
C ILE A 268 15.63 -3.54 3.79
N SER A 269 15.02 -3.24 4.93
CA SER A 269 15.77 -2.97 6.16
C SER A 269 15.96 -4.25 6.98
N VAL A 270 17.17 -4.47 7.46
CA VAL A 270 17.53 -5.61 8.31
C VAL A 270 18.32 -5.12 9.53
N PRO A 271 18.19 -5.76 10.72
CA PRO A 271 19.03 -5.42 11.86
C PRO A 271 20.51 -5.58 11.53
N CYS A 272 21.35 -4.63 11.93
CA CYS A 272 22.79 -4.72 11.73
C CYS A 272 23.55 -5.32 12.92
N GLY A 273 22.87 -5.49 14.07
CA GLY A 273 23.47 -6.06 15.28
C GLY A 273 24.46 -5.14 16.02
N GLN A 274 24.51 -3.85 15.68
CA GLN A 274 25.39 -2.84 16.27
C GLN A 274 24.60 -1.58 16.62
N ALA A 275 25.19 -0.71 17.45
CA ALA A 275 24.57 0.55 17.86
C ALA A 275 24.53 1.60 16.73
N ASP A 276 25.46 1.53 15.79
CA ASP A 276 25.52 2.36 14.58
C ASP A 276 25.73 1.44 13.38
N CYS A 277 24.76 1.41 12.49
CA CYS A 277 24.75 0.56 11.30
C CYS A 277 25.44 1.19 10.08
N THR A 278 25.94 2.42 10.20
CA THR A 278 26.62 3.11 9.10
C THR A 278 27.79 2.26 8.59
N ASN A 279 27.72 1.85 7.32
CA ASN A 279 28.73 0.96 6.70
C ASN A 279 28.91 -0.41 7.40
N ALA A 280 27.99 -0.82 8.28
CA ALA A 280 28.03 -2.14 8.88
C ALA A 280 27.90 -3.24 7.81
N PRO A 281 28.66 -4.33 7.89
CA PRO A 281 28.43 -5.47 7.01
C PRO A 281 27.05 -6.07 7.30
N LEU A 282 26.43 -6.63 6.25
CA LEU A 282 25.15 -7.34 6.43
C LEU A 282 25.34 -8.52 7.40
N THR A 283 24.39 -8.63 8.33
CA THR A 283 24.27 -9.83 9.18
C THR A 283 24.02 -11.09 8.33
N PRO A 284 24.20 -12.30 8.86
CA PRO A 284 23.90 -13.53 8.11
C PRO A 284 22.48 -13.56 7.55
N LEU A 285 21.49 -13.05 8.30
CA LEU A 285 20.11 -12.88 7.78
C LEU A 285 20.07 -11.90 6.61
N GLY A 286 20.70 -10.74 6.73
CA GLY A 286 20.77 -9.74 5.65
C GLY A 286 21.45 -10.30 4.38
N GLN A 287 22.52 -11.08 4.53
CA GLN A 287 23.18 -11.74 3.41
C GLN A 287 22.28 -12.77 2.73
N ALA A 288 21.52 -13.54 3.50
CA ALA A 288 20.56 -14.50 2.97
C ALA A 288 19.43 -13.80 2.20
N VAL A 289 18.84 -12.72 2.75
CA VAL A 289 17.84 -11.87 2.09
C VAL A 289 18.38 -11.27 0.79
N GLN A 290 19.59 -10.72 0.81
CA GLN A 290 20.23 -10.18 -0.40
C GLN A 290 20.46 -11.26 -1.46
N THR A 291 20.87 -12.47 -1.05
CA THR A 291 21.07 -13.60 -1.97
C THR A 291 19.75 -14.03 -2.61
N ALA A 292 18.68 -14.12 -1.82
CA ALA A 292 17.35 -14.44 -2.33
C ALA A 292 16.88 -13.37 -3.33
N LEU A 293 17.00 -12.09 -3.00
CA LEU A 293 16.63 -10.98 -3.90
C LEU A 293 17.44 -11.02 -5.22
N LYS A 294 18.75 -11.20 -5.16
CA LYS A 294 19.61 -11.30 -6.35
C LYS A 294 19.22 -12.49 -7.22
N SER A 295 18.84 -13.61 -6.62
CA SER A 295 18.39 -14.77 -7.39
C SER A 295 17.04 -14.49 -8.10
N MET A 296 16.12 -13.72 -7.49
CA MET A 296 14.88 -13.26 -8.13
C MET A 296 15.17 -12.32 -9.31
N MET A 297 16.14 -11.43 -9.17
CA MET A 297 16.55 -10.55 -10.27
C MET A 297 17.16 -11.35 -11.43
N THR A 298 17.92 -12.39 -11.13
CA THR A 298 18.61 -13.23 -12.13
C THR A 298 17.65 -14.10 -12.93
N ASP A 299 16.64 -14.70 -12.30
CA ASP A 299 15.68 -15.58 -12.98
C ASP A 299 14.43 -14.86 -13.50
N GLY A 300 14.36 -13.54 -13.31
CA GLY A 300 13.29 -12.67 -13.79
C GLY A 300 12.03 -12.63 -12.90
N THR A 301 12.00 -13.33 -11.78
CA THR A 301 10.84 -13.29 -10.85
C THR A 301 10.61 -11.90 -10.29
N TYR A 302 11.69 -11.19 -9.93
CA TYR A 302 11.65 -9.80 -9.50
C TYR A 302 10.95 -8.90 -10.53
N GLY A 303 11.34 -8.98 -11.81
CA GLY A 303 10.72 -8.21 -12.89
C GLY A 303 9.24 -8.53 -13.05
N LYS A 304 8.86 -9.82 -12.98
CA LYS A 304 7.44 -10.24 -13.08
C LYS A 304 6.57 -9.69 -11.95
N ILE A 305 7.10 -9.59 -10.73
CA ILE A 305 6.39 -8.96 -9.61
C ILE A 305 6.17 -7.47 -9.93
N LEU A 306 7.20 -6.74 -10.35
CA LEU A 306 7.08 -5.33 -10.68
C LEU A 306 6.14 -5.09 -11.87
N ASP A 307 6.22 -5.91 -12.92
CA ASP A 307 5.33 -5.83 -14.10
C ASP A 307 3.86 -6.01 -13.70
N LYS A 308 3.58 -6.99 -12.84
CA LYS A 308 2.21 -7.25 -12.32
C LYS A 308 1.60 -6.01 -11.65
N TRP A 309 2.41 -5.23 -10.97
CA TRP A 309 1.98 -4.04 -10.23
C TRP A 309 2.19 -2.72 -10.98
N ASN A 310 2.61 -2.78 -12.27
CA ASN A 310 2.95 -1.62 -13.11
C ASN A 310 4.10 -0.76 -12.51
N LEU A 311 5.07 -1.41 -11.90
CA LEU A 311 6.20 -0.78 -11.20
C LEU A 311 7.54 -0.95 -11.91
N SER A 312 7.57 -1.46 -13.13
CA SER A 312 8.79 -1.80 -13.86
C SER A 312 9.73 -0.62 -14.09
N SER A 313 9.19 0.62 -14.10
CA SER A 313 10.00 1.84 -14.23
C SER A 313 10.93 2.10 -13.03
N GLY A 314 10.60 1.56 -11.85
CA GLY A 314 11.42 1.65 -10.65
C GLY A 314 12.35 0.44 -10.42
N ALA A 315 12.43 -0.47 -11.39
CA ALA A 315 13.31 -1.64 -11.29
C ALA A 315 14.78 -1.22 -11.21
N ILE A 316 15.51 -1.81 -10.27
CA ILE A 316 16.96 -1.65 -10.16
C ILE A 316 17.67 -2.88 -10.73
N LYS A 317 18.96 -2.72 -11.04
CA LYS A 317 19.79 -3.83 -11.52
C LYS A 317 20.45 -4.53 -10.33
N PRO A 318 20.77 -5.86 -10.46
CA PRO A 318 21.45 -6.66 -9.46
C PRO A 318 22.80 -6.09 -9.02
#